data_f53284e13cb7f1973d68ca71ad48e069
#
_entry.id   f53284e13cb7f1973d68ca71ad48e069
#
_cell.length_a   1.000
_cell.length_b   1.000
_cell.length_c   1.000
_cell.angle_alpha   90.00
_cell.angle_beta   90.00
_cell.angle_gamma   90.00
#
_symmetry.space_group_name_H-M   'P 1'
#
loop_
_entity.id
_entity.type
_entity.pdbx_description
1 polymer ?
#
loop_
_entity_poly.entity_id
_entity_poly.type
_entity_poly.pdbx_seq_one_letter_code
_entity_poly.pdbx_strand_id
1 'polypeptide(L)'
;MAFQFSVAARNAALDAIETAAGTAPTLTIRTGAVPANCAAARTGTVLATQILPSDWMAAASGGTKALSGTWQDLAADAEGKAVHFSVDQGATCHTQGLVSMAWVASVSVITGEHRTNGGNLYRCTTAGTTASSGGPTGTGGSITDGTAAWAYVQVGSDMAIDNTSISVNQQVTITGFNLTAGGA
;
A
#
# COMPACT_ATOMS: atom_id res chain seq x y z
N MET A 1 11.53 -28.28 -11.05
CA MET A 1 11.40 -27.97 -9.62
C MET A 1 11.73 -26.48 -9.46
N ALA A 2 10.86 -25.70 -8.82
CA ALA A 2 11.13 -24.28 -8.57
C ALA A 2 12.16 -24.15 -7.45
N PHE A 3 12.97 -23.10 -7.49
CA PHE A 3 13.88 -22.77 -6.40
C PHE A 3 13.07 -22.35 -5.16
N GLN A 4 13.37 -22.92 -4.01
CA GLN A 4 12.62 -22.71 -2.77
C GLN A 4 13.53 -22.32 -1.61
N PHE A 5 13.05 -21.43 -0.75
CA PHE A 5 13.66 -21.12 0.53
C PHE A 5 12.90 -21.80 1.67
N SER A 6 13.63 -22.26 2.69
CA SER A 6 12.99 -22.70 3.94
C SER A 6 12.23 -21.54 4.61
N VAL A 7 11.23 -21.89 5.43
CA VAL A 7 10.51 -20.86 6.23
C VAL A 7 11.48 -20.05 7.09
N ALA A 8 12.49 -20.68 7.69
CA ALA A 8 13.49 -19.98 8.51
C ALA A 8 14.28 -18.95 7.69
N ALA A 9 14.70 -19.28 6.46
CA ALA A 9 15.41 -18.34 5.59
C ALA A 9 14.53 -17.18 5.16
N ARG A 10 13.25 -17.42 4.85
CA ARG A 10 12.29 -16.39 4.49
C ARG A 10 12.01 -15.44 5.67
N ASN A 11 11.80 -15.98 6.88
CA ASN A 11 11.61 -15.17 8.08
C ASN A 11 12.84 -14.30 8.38
N ALA A 12 14.05 -14.87 8.33
CA ALA A 12 15.29 -14.11 8.55
C ALA A 12 15.47 -12.97 7.53
N ALA A 13 15.10 -13.17 6.26
CA ALA A 13 15.13 -12.11 5.25
C ALA A 13 14.15 -10.97 5.57
N LEU A 14 12.96 -11.28 6.06
CA LEU A 14 11.96 -10.29 6.46
C LEU A 14 12.38 -9.52 7.73
N ASP A 15 12.98 -10.20 8.71
CA ASP A 15 13.51 -9.55 9.93
C ASP A 15 14.70 -8.63 9.61
N ALA A 16 15.50 -8.99 8.59
CA ALA A 16 16.59 -8.12 8.12
C ALA A 16 16.09 -6.80 7.51
N ILE A 17 14.91 -6.79 6.87
CA ILE A 17 14.30 -5.56 6.33
C ILE A 17 13.96 -4.58 7.46
N GLU A 18 13.33 -5.06 8.53
CA GLU A 18 13.03 -4.24 9.71
C GLU A 18 14.30 -3.75 10.39
N THR A 19 15.30 -4.63 10.55
CA THR A 19 16.59 -4.27 11.12
C THR A 19 17.27 -3.16 10.31
N ALA A 20 17.21 -3.23 8.98
CA ALA A 20 17.79 -2.21 8.10
C ALA A 20 17.04 -0.87 8.17
N ALA A 21 15.70 -0.89 8.29
CA ALA A 21 14.89 0.31 8.47
C ALA A 21 15.04 0.91 9.88
N GLY A 22 15.44 0.11 10.86
CA GLY A 22 15.68 0.55 12.24
C GLY A 22 14.41 0.79 13.05
N THR A 23 14.55 1.45 14.19
CA THR A 23 13.46 1.75 15.13
C THR A 23 12.75 3.04 14.75
N ALA A 24 11.42 3.05 14.92
CA ALA A 24 10.58 4.23 14.72
C ALA A 24 10.83 4.96 13.38
N PRO A 25 10.84 4.24 12.23
CA PRO A 25 11.00 4.88 10.95
C PRO A 25 9.80 5.78 10.63
N THR A 26 9.97 6.70 9.69
CA THR A 26 8.90 7.58 9.22
C THR A 26 8.17 6.97 8.03
N LEU A 27 6.87 6.82 8.12
CA LEU A 27 5.98 6.51 7.00
C LEU A 27 5.43 7.81 6.42
N THR A 28 5.53 7.99 5.10
CA THR A 28 4.85 9.07 4.37
C THR A 28 3.92 8.49 3.30
N ILE A 29 2.73 9.08 3.19
CA ILE A 29 1.74 8.79 2.14
C ILE A 29 1.68 9.99 1.19
N ARG A 30 1.67 9.73 -0.12
CA ARG A 30 1.79 10.79 -1.14
C ARG A 30 0.82 10.61 -2.29
N THR A 31 0.55 11.74 -2.96
CA THR A 31 -0.03 11.78 -4.31
C THR A 31 1.03 11.43 -5.36
N GLY A 32 0.63 11.43 -6.65
CA GLY A 32 1.55 11.27 -7.77
C GLY A 32 1.95 9.82 -8.04
N ALA A 33 2.84 9.62 -9.01
CA ALA A 33 3.31 8.29 -9.38
C ALA A 33 4.32 7.77 -8.36
N VAL A 34 4.28 6.45 -8.06
CA VAL A 34 5.33 5.82 -7.25
C VAL A 34 6.68 5.96 -7.95
N PRO A 35 7.76 6.35 -7.24
CA PRO A 35 9.10 6.42 -7.81
C PRO A 35 9.56 5.05 -8.32
N ALA A 36 10.44 5.03 -9.33
CA ALA A 36 10.92 3.79 -9.95
C ALA A 36 11.64 2.84 -8.96
N ASN A 37 12.23 3.39 -7.91
CA ASN A 37 12.89 2.66 -6.82
C ASN A 37 13.12 3.59 -5.62
N CYS A 38 13.55 3.03 -4.48
CA CYS A 38 13.83 3.78 -3.25
C CYS A 38 14.94 4.85 -3.38
N ALA A 39 15.82 4.76 -4.37
CA ALA A 39 16.86 5.77 -4.60
C ALA A 39 16.36 6.94 -5.47
N ALA A 40 15.23 6.80 -6.15
CA ALA A 40 14.66 7.86 -6.96
C ALA A 40 14.01 8.94 -6.09
N ALA A 41 14.01 10.18 -6.60
CA ALA A 41 13.35 11.29 -5.93
C ALA A 41 11.84 11.01 -5.76
N ARG A 42 11.33 11.32 -4.58
CA ARG A 42 9.90 11.18 -4.28
C ARG A 42 9.08 12.19 -5.03
N THR A 43 7.93 11.78 -5.50
CA THR A 43 6.99 12.60 -6.28
C THR A 43 5.74 12.94 -5.46
N GLY A 44 5.01 13.94 -5.92
CA GLY A 44 3.71 14.33 -5.38
C GLY A 44 3.76 15.04 -4.03
N THR A 45 2.59 15.42 -3.56
CA THR A 45 2.38 16.10 -2.28
C THR A 45 2.33 15.06 -1.15
N VAL A 46 2.95 15.34 -0.02
CA VAL A 46 2.78 14.58 1.23
C VAL A 46 1.36 14.82 1.73
N LEU A 47 0.63 13.74 1.95
CA LEU A 47 -0.74 13.77 2.47
C LEU A 47 -0.80 13.42 3.95
N ALA A 48 0.06 12.49 4.39
CA ALA A 48 0.14 12.07 5.78
C ALA A 48 1.58 11.66 6.11
N THR A 49 2.00 11.99 7.34
CA THR A 49 3.32 11.68 7.88
C THR A 49 3.16 11.12 9.28
N GLN A 50 3.72 9.94 9.53
CA GLN A 50 3.68 9.35 10.87
C GLN A 50 5.02 8.71 11.23
N ILE A 51 5.42 8.85 12.49
CA ILE A 51 6.50 8.07 13.07
C ILE A 51 5.90 6.73 13.52
N LEU A 52 6.42 5.64 12.98
CA LEU A 52 5.95 4.30 13.33
C LEU A 52 6.40 3.91 14.76
N PRO A 53 5.74 2.92 15.40
CA PRO A 53 6.21 2.38 16.68
C PRO A 53 7.69 1.95 16.62
N SER A 54 8.37 1.91 17.76
CA SER A 54 9.77 1.44 17.83
C SER A 54 9.91 -0.01 17.36
N ASP A 55 8.92 -0.83 17.63
CA ASP A 55 8.73 -2.21 17.14
C ASP A 55 7.55 -2.19 16.15
N TRP A 56 7.81 -1.72 14.94
CA TRP A 56 6.78 -1.42 13.95
C TRP A 56 6.29 -2.64 13.17
N MET A 57 7.02 -3.76 13.22
CA MET A 57 6.65 -5.01 12.57
C MET A 57 6.60 -6.16 13.58
N ALA A 58 5.58 -7.00 13.48
CA ALA A 58 5.53 -8.25 14.24
C ALA A 58 6.64 -9.20 13.80
N ALA A 59 7.00 -10.16 14.65
CA ALA A 59 7.98 -11.20 14.31
C ALA A 59 7.56 -11.96 13.04
N ALA A 60 8.50 -12.21 12.13
CA ALA A 60 8.22 -12.93 10.89
C ALA A 60 7.78 -14.37 11.17
N SER A 61 6.71 -14.81 10.52
CA SER A 61 6.15 -16.16 10.66
C SER A 61 5.62 -16.68 9.32
N GLY A 62 5.92 -17.93 8.98
CA GLY A 62 5.44 -18.55 7.75
C GLY A 62 5.94 -17.88 6.45
N GLY A 63 6.98 -17.04 6.51
CA GLY A 63 7.44 -16.24 5.37
C GLY A 63 6.66 -14.96 5.16
N THR A 64 5.95 -14.48 6.18
CA THR A 64 5.21 -13.23 6.19
C THR A 64 5.56 -12.43 7.44
N LYS A 65 5.54 -11.10 7.35
CA LYS A 65 5.76 -10.17 8.46
C LYS A 65 4.71 -9.07 8.39
N ALA A 66 3.88 -8.95 9.42
CA ALA A 66 2.78 -8.01 9.51
C ALA A 66 3.16 -6.75 10.30
N LEU A 67 2.40 -5.67 10.16
CA LEU A 67 2.54 -4.48 11.00
C LEU A 67 2.31 -4.82 12.48
N SER A 68 2.97 -4.09 13.38
CA SER A 68 2.82 -4.16 14.83
C SER A 68 2.32 -2.81 15.37
N GLY A 69 1.39 -2.87 16.32
CA GLY A 69 0.79 -1.67 16.90
C GLY A 69 -0.19 -0.96 15.98
N THR A 70 -0.49 0.30 16.30
CA THR A 70 -1.37 1.15 15.50
C THR A 70 -0.54 2.12 14.68
N TRP A 71 -0.76 2.11 13.36
CA TRP A 71 -0.14 3.03 12.43
C TRP A 71 -1.19 4.03 11.98
N GLN A 72 -1.12 5.24 12.49
CA GLN A 72 -2.08 6.29 12.17
C GLN A 72 -1.45 7.68 12.23
N ASP A 73 -1.88 8.55 11.33
CA ASP A 73 -1.71 9.98 11.41
C ASP A 73 -3.04 10.58 11.87
N LEU A 74 -3.03 11.35 12.95
CA LEU A 74 -4.25 11.91 13.53
C LEU A 74 -4.75 13.16 12.78
N ALA A 75 -3.88 13.78 11.97
CA ALA A 75 -4.20 15.02 11.27
C ALA A 75 -3.39 15.13 9.97
N ALA A 76 -3.92 14.61 8.89
CA ALA A 76 -3.30 14.62 7.57
C ALA A 76 -2.76 16.01 7.18
N ASP A 77 -1.57 16.02 6.58
CA ASP A 77 -0.80 17.23 6.23
C ASP A 77 -1.45 18.04 5.10
N ALA A 78 -2.10 17.35 4.15
CA ALA A 78 -2.71 17.95 2.97
C ALA A 78 -3.89 17.11 2.45
N GLU A 79 -4.69 17.72 1.57
CA GLU A 79 -5.74 17.00 0.85
C GLU A 79 -5.21 16.37 -0.45
N GLY A 80 -5.81 15.26 -0.86
CA GLY A 80 -5.50 14.62 -2.12
C GLY A 80 -5.85 13.13 -2.17
N LYS A 81 -5.48 12.50 -3.29
CA LYS A 81 -5.60 11.06 -3.46
C LYS A 81 -4.29 10.37 -3.10
N ALA A 82 -4.36 9.48 -2.13
CA ALA A 82 -3.25 8.61 -1.76
C ALA A 82 -2.96 7.61 -2.88
N VAL A 83 -1.71 7.56 -3.33
CA VAL A 83 -1.27 6.67 -4.42
C VAL A 83 -0.13 5.78 -3.99
N HIS A 84 0.86 6.31 -3.29
CA HIS A 84 2.02 5.54 -2.86
C HIS A 84 2.49 5.95 -1.47
N PHE A 85 3.30 5.10 -0.87
CA PHE A 85 3.94 5.33 0.43
C PHE A 85 5.44 5.08 0.34
N SER A 86 6.18 5.61 1.31
CA SER A 86 7.54 5.20 1.63
C SER A 86 7.73 5.06 3.14
N VAL A 87 8.57 4.10 3.54
CA VAL A 87 9.08 3.98 4.92
C VAL A 87 10.55 4.35 4.91
N ASP A 88 10.89 5.36 5.66
CA ASP A 88 12.18 6.03 5.62
C ASP A 88 12.86 6.07 6.98
N GLN A 89 14.18 5.91 7.02
CA GLN A 89 15.00 6.25 8.19
C GLN A 89 15.85 7.47 7.84
N GLY A 90 15.50 8.60 8.41
CA GLY A 90 16.09 9.88 8.01
C GLY A 90 15.83 10.17 6.53
N ALA A 91 16.87 10.31 5.72
CA ALA A 91 16.78 10.54 4.28
C ALA A 91 16.76 9.25 3.44
N THR A 92 16.94 8.08 4.06
CA THR A 92 17.07 6.80 3.37
C THR A 92 15.71 6.10 3.27
N CYS A 93 15.26 5.80 2.05
CA CYS A 93 14.09 4.96 1.81
C CYS A 93 14.48 3.48 1.96
N HIS A 94 13.73 2.74 2.77
CA HIS A 94 13.91 1.30 2.95
C HIS A 94 12.82 0.48 2.24
N THR A 95 11.59 0.98 2.20
CA THR A 95 10.49 0.35 1.43
C THR A 95 9.62 1.41 0.82
N GLN A 96 9.02 1.11 -0.33
CA GLN A 96 7.99 1.90 -0.98
C GLN A 96 7.00 1.00 -1.69
N GLY A 97 5.79 1.48 -1.93
CA GLY A 97 4.76 0.71 -2.61
C GLY A 97 3.51 1.52 -2.87
N LEU A 98 2.48 0.84 -3.36
CA LEU A 98 1.19 1.43 -3.69
C LEU A 98 0.28 1.44 -2.46
N VAL A 99 -0.49 2.53 -2.33
CA VAL A 99 -1.55 2.65 -1.33
C VAL A 99 -2.87 2.24 -1.98
N SER A 100 -3.67 1.47 -1.27
CA SER A 100 -4.99 1.03 -1.70
C SER A 100 -6.00 1.04 -0.56
N MET A 101 -7.27 0.88 -0.93
CA MET A 101 -8.34 0.47 -0.01
C MET A 101 -9.19 -0.61 -0.67
N ALA A 102 -10.04 -1.27 0.10
CA ALA A 102 -10.99 -2.24 -0.44
C ALA A 102 -11.94 -1.58 -1.45
N TRP A 103 -12.33 -2.34 -2.48
CA TRP A 103 -13.38 -1.91 -3.39
C TRP A 103 -14.71 -1.71 -2.63
N VAL A 104 -15.42 -0.68 -3.02
CA VAL A 104 -16.75 -0.34 -2.47
C VAL A 104 -17.71 -0.12 -3.62
N ALA A 105 -18.95 -0.63 -3.47
CA ALA A 105 -20.02 -0.49 -4.45
C ALA A 105 -20.55 0.94 -4.51
N SER A 106 -20.99 1.36 -5.71
CA SER A 106 -21.74 2.60 -5.96
C SER A 106 -21.03 3.87 -5.45
N VAL A 107 -19.68 3.90 -5.50
CA VAL A 107 -18.89 5.06 -5.12
C VAL A 107 -18.18 5.67 -6.33
N SER A 108 -17.97 6.98 -6.28
CA SER A 108 -17.16 7.68 -7.28
C SER A 108 -15.68 7.36 -7.09
N VAL A 109 -14.98 7.07 -8.19
CA VAL A 109 -13.54 6.83 -8.23
C VAL A 109 -12.90 7.69 -9.31
N ILE A 110 -11.64 8.01 -9.12
CA ILE A 110 -10.87 8.81 -10.08
C ILE A 110 -9.72 8.01 -10.69
N THR A 111 -9.29 8.41 -11.87
CA THR A 111 -8.13 7.81 -12.54
C THR A 111 -6.88 7.84 -11.65
N GLY A 112 -6.18 6.72 -11.58
CA GLY A 112 -4.99 6.52 -10.74
C GLY A 112 -5.27 5.97 -9.35
N GLU A 113 -6.52 5.94 -8.89
CA GLU A 113 -6.91 5.35 -7.61
C GLU A 113 -6.72 3.84 -7.62
N HIS A 114 -6.26 3.28 -6.48
CA HIS A 114 -6.06 1.85 -6.32
C HIS A 114 -7.10 1.24 -5.39
N ARG A 115 -7.69 0.12 -5.80
CA ARG A 115 -8.64 -0.67 -5.01
C ARG A 115 -8.28 -2.15 -5.03
N THR A 116 -8.55 -2.84 -3.92
CA THR A 116 -8.42 -4.30 -3.86
C THR A 116 -9.79 -4.95 -4.01
N ASN A 117 -9.87 -6.01 -4.82
CA ASN A 117 -11.04 -6.86 -4.93
C ASN A 117 -10.63 -8.31 -5.22
N GLY A 118 -11.25 -9.29 -4.52
CA GLY A 118 -10.94 -10.71 -4.73
C GLY A 118 -9.46 -11.09 -4.57
N GLY A 119 -8.72 -10.40 -3.69
CA GLY A 119 -7.29 -10.66 -3.47
C GLY A 119 -6.35 -10.02 -4.50
N ASN A 120 -6.87 -9.24 -5.45
CA ASN A 120 -6.08 -8.53 -6.46
C ASN A 120 -6.13 -7.01 -6.25
N LEU A 121 -5.07 -6.34 -6.68
CA LEU A 121 -4.96 -4.89 -6.74
C LEU A 121 -5.29 -4.41 -8.15
N TYR A 122 -6.13 -3.38 -8.23
CA TYR A 122 -6.56 -2.74 -9.47
C TYR A 122 -6.29 -1.24 -9.40
N ARG A 123 -5.92 -0.66 -10.56
CA ARG A 123 -5.79 0.78 -10.74
C ARG A 123 -6.92 1.29 -11.62
N CYS A 124 -7.62 2.32 -11.19
CA CYS A 124 -8.64 3.00 -11.98
C CYS A 124 -8.00 3.65 -13.22
N THR A 125 -8.45 3.28 -14.41
CA THR A 125 -8.00 3.82 -15.71
C THR A 125 -8.99 4.81 -16.29
N THR A 126 -10.28 4.67 -15.96
CA THR A 126 -11.34 5.60 -16.34
C THR A 126 -12.16 5.95 -15.11
N ALA A 127 -12.19 7.22 -14.76
CA ALA A 127 -12.99 7.74 -13.65
C ALA A 127 -14.48 7.49 -13.88
N GLY A 128 -15.21 7.21 -12.81
CA GLY A 128 -16.64 6.91 -12.88
C GLY A 128 -17.20 6.49 -11.54
N THR A 129 -18.35 5.84 -11.57
CA THR A 129 -19.00 5.22 -10.40
C THR A 129 -18.85 3.71 -10.49
N THR A 130 -18.39 3.07 -9.43
CA THR A 130 -18.27 1.62 -9.34
C THR A 130 -19.66 0.95 -9.46
N ALA A 131 -19.68 -0.29 -9.90
CA ALA A 131 -20.92 -1.09 -9.97
C ALA A 131 -21.57 -1.22 -8.58
N SER A 132 -22.86 -1.57 -8.57
CA SER A 132 -23.60 -1.82 -7.32
C SER A 132 -23.19 -3.12 -6.62
N SER A 133 -22.43 -3.99 -7.29
CA SER A 133 -21.92 -5.25 -6.74
C SER A 133 -20.79 -5.81 -7.60
N GLY A 134 -20.01 -6.74 -7.07
CA GLY A 134 -19.00 -7.54 -7.77
C GLY A 134 -17.61 -6.93 -7.77
N GLY A 135 -17.45 -5.74 -8.29
CA GLY A 135 -16.14 -5.10 -8.46
C GLY A 135 -15.30 -5.70 -9.60
N PRO A 136 -14.11 -5.12 -9.89
CA PRO A 136 -13.25 -5.59 -10.96
C PRO A 136 -12.70 -6.99 -10.67
N THR A 137 -12.68 -7.87 -11.68
CA THR A 137 -12.18 -9.24 -11.59
C THR A 137 -11.28 -9.59 -12.78
N GLY A 138 -10.43 -10.61 -12.61
CA GLY A 138 -9.48 -11.04 -13.65
C GLY A 138 -8.23 -10.19 -13.74
N THR A 139 -7.44 -10.37 -14.80
CA THR A 139 -6.10 -9.77 -14.98
C THR A 139 -5.99 -8.89 -16.22
N GLY A 140 -7.12 -8.40 -16.73
CA GLY A 140 -7.18 -7.54 -17.90
C GLY A 140 -6.65 -6.12 -17.67
N GLY A 141 -6.23 -5.47 -18.74
CA GLY A 141 -5.81 -4.05 -18.72
C GLY A 141 -6.97 -3.06 -18.82
N SER A 142 -8.19 -3.54 -19.08
CA SER A 142 -9.43 -2.73 -19.11
C SER A 142 -10.60 -3.59 -18.64
N ILE A 143 -11.02 -3.39 -17.41
CA ILE A 143 -12.09 -4.14 -16.74
C ILE A 143 -13.18 -3.14 -16.38
N THR A 144 -14.37 -3.31 -16.94
CA THR A 144 -15.51 -2.44 -16.68
C THR A 144 -16.12 -2.75 -15.31
N ASP A 145 -16.45 -1.69 -14.54
CA ASP A 145 -17.07 -1.76 -13.22
C ASP A 145 -17.99 -0.55 -13.04
N GLY A 146 -19.28 -0.71 -13.34
CA GLY A 146 -20.21 0.40 -13.44
C GLY A 146 -19.88 1.32 -14.62
N THR A 147 -19.62 2.61 -14.36
CA THR A 147 -19.12 3.57 -15.35
C THR A 147 -17.61 3.77 -15.25
N ALA A 148 -16.94 3.16 -14.27
CA ALA A 148 -15.50 3.16 -14.11
C ALA A 148 -14.84 2.02 -14.92
N ALA A 149 -13.55 2.15 -15.21
CA ALA A 149 -12.74 1.06 -15.73
C ALA A 149 -11.44 0.92 -14.96
N TRP A 150 -10.97 -0.31 -14.85
CA TRP A 150 -9.80 -0.71 -14.06
C TRP A 150 -8.79 -1.50 -14.88
N ALA A 151 -7.53 -1.38 -14.52
CA ALA A 151 -6.48 -2.30 -14.97
C ALA A 151 -5.99 -3.11 -13.77
N TYR A 152 -5.78 -4.40 -13.97
CA TYR A 152 -5.10 -5.25 -13.02
C TYR A 152 -3.65 -4.76 -12.82
N VAL A 153 -3.19 -4.76 -11.57
CA VAL A 153 -1.82 -4.37 -11.19
C VAL A 153 -1.04 -5.60 -10.72
N GLN A 154 -1.51 -6.26 -9.67
CA GLN A 154 -0.82 -7.39 -9.04
C GLN A 154 -1.75 -8.19 -8.12
N VAL A 155 -1.29 -9.33 -7.64
CA VAL A 155 -1.92 -10.05 -6.52
C VAL A 155 -1.58 -9.33 -5.22
N GLY A 156 -2.56 -9.21 -4.32
CA GLY A 156 -2.38 -8.58 -3.00
C GLY A 156 -2.37 -7.05 -3.05
N SER A 157 -2.03 -6.45 -1.92
CA SER A 157 -1.88 -5.02 -1.72
C SER A 157 -0.55 -4.77 -1.01
N ASP A 158 0.17 -3.71 -1.39
CA ASP A 158 1.38 -3.34 -0.66
C ASP A 158 1.01 -2.71 0.69
N MET A 159 0.09 -1.74 0.69
CA MET A 159 -0.46 -1.11 1.89
C MET A 159 -1.94 -0.81 1.69
N ALA A 160 -2.75 -1.11 2.71
CA ALA A 160 -4.15 -0.72 2.76
C ALA A 160 -4.37 0.37 3.81
N ILE A 161 -5.19 1.36 3.47
CA ILE A 161 -5.62 2.43 4.37
C ILE A 161 -7.15 2.51 4.41
N ASP A 162 -7.66 3.20 5.42
CA ASP A 162 -9.10 3.39 5.65
C ASP A 162 -9.76 4.24 4.54
N ASN A 163 -9.07 5.26 4.02
CA ASN A 163 -9.59 6.14 2.97
C ASN A 163 -8.47 6.69 2.08
N THR A 164 -8.54 6.42 0.78
CA THR A 164 -7.58 6.96 -0.22
C THR A 164 -7.88 8.41 -0.64
N SER A 165 -9.07 8.93 -0.33
CA SER A 165 -9.43 10.34 -0.56
C SER A 165 -9.22 11.13 0.73
N ILE A 166 -8.02 11.64 0.93
CA ILE A 166 -7.62 12.29 2.17
C ILE A 166 -7.99 13.78 2.12
N SER A 167 -8.54 14.30 3.21
CA SER A 167 -8.75 15.71 3.47
C SER A 167 -7.74 16.22 4.50
N VAL A 168 -7.37 17.49 4.44
CA VAL A 168 -6.48 18.09 5.44
C VAL A 168 -7.08 17.93 6.86
N ASN A 169 -6.23 17.63 7.84
CA ASN A 169 -6.61 17.33 9.23
C ASN A 169 -7.48 16.06 9.41
N GLN A 170 -7.68 15.26 8.37
CA GLN A 170 -8.33 13.96 8.50
C GLN A 170 -7.39 12.97 9.20
N GLN A 171 -7.94 12.11 10.06
CA GLN A 171 -7.20 10.94 10.52
C GLN A 171 -7.00 9.97 9.37
N VAL A 172 -5.79 9.44 9.22
CA VAL A 172 -5.43 8.40 8.25
C VAL A 172 -4.91 7.18 9.00
N THR A 173 -5.56 6.03 8.81
CA THR A 173 -5.20 4.78 9.48
C THR A 173 -4.76 3.73 8.48
N ILE A 174 -3.59 3.14 8.71
CA ILE A 174 -3.14 1.98 7.95
C ILE A 174 -3.89 0.74 8.47
N THR A 175 -4.70 0.13 7.61
CA THR A 175 -5.52 -1.05 7.92
C THR A 175 -4.85 -2.37 7.57
N GLY A 176 -3.78 -2.33 6.77
CA GLY A 176 -3.01 -3.51 6.41
C GLY A 176 -1.67 -3.16 5.78
N PHE A 177 -0.63 -3.82 6.26
CA PHE A 177 0.71 -3.82 5.69
C PHE A 177 1.39 -5.15 6.00
N ASN A 178 1.76 -5.88 4.95
CA ASN A 178 2.42 -7.18 5.08
C ASN A 178 3.59 -7.28 4.12
N LEU A 179 4.75 -7.68 4.63
CA LEU A 179 5.87 -8.10 3.83
C LEU A 179 5.80 -9.62 3.63
N THR A 180 6.01 -10.10 2.40
CA THR A 180 6.01 -11.53 2.08
C THR A 180 7.28 -11.88 1.34
N ALA A 181 8.03 -12.85 1.85
CA ALA A 181 9.18 -13.40 1.15
C ALA A 181 8.74 -14.52 0.21
N GLY A 182 9.05 -14.38 -1.07
CA GLY A 182 8.78 -15.38 -2.11
C GLY A 182 9.65 -16.65 -1.94
N GLY A 183 9.41 -17.63 -2.82
CA GLY A 183 10.18 -18.88 -2.84
C GLY A 183 9.62 -19.96 -1.90
N ALA A 184 8.29 -20.02 -1.74
CA ALA A 184 7.59 -21.09 -1.04
C ALA A 184 7.25 -22.24 -1.99
#